data_2505640453bfe76e8b91c137d27d1085
#
_entry.id   2505640453bfe76e8b91c137d27d1085
#
_cell.length_a   1.000
_cell.length_b   1.000
_cell.length_c   1.000
_cell.angle_alpha   90.00
_cell.angle_beta   90.00
_cell.angle_gamma   90.00
#
_symmetry.space_group_name_H-M   'P 1'
#
loop_
_entity.id
_entity.type
_entity.pdbx_description
1 polymer ?
#
loop_
_entity_poly.entity_id
_entity_poly.type
_entity_poly.pdbx_seq_one_letter_code
_entity_poly.pdbx_strand_id
1 'polypeptide(L)'
;MIVCRYCGHGDGGKYLSGEELQKLRCRSAVILMGCSSGLLKSKGYLDVFGTVMYYFLAGCPCVVANLWNVTDREIDRFSKSLIDIWLESENGTSLADVLPKAREACRLLNLTGSAPVVYGLPLHFHHPTSWVFSGSYCFLPLLKTPMRKQTIEIKLNHMFVPSGR
;
A
#
# COMPACT_ATOMS: atom_id res chain seq x y z
N MET A 1 5.99 -10.12 8.13
CA MET A 1 5.84 -9.31 6.88
C MET A 1 5.58 -7.88 7.28
N ILE A 2 6.19 -6.92 6.61
CA ILE A 2 5.99 -5.48 6.89
C ILE A 2 5.09 -4.92 5.80
N VAL A 3 4.11 -4.10 6.19
CA VAL A 3 3.23 -3.38 5.26
C VAL A 3 3.47 -1.88 5.45
N CYS A 4 3.77 -1.20 4.36
CA CYS A 4 3.86 0.26 4.34
C CYS A 4 2.58 0.84 3.77
N ARG A 5 1.98 1.79 4.45
CA ARG A 5 0.75 2.45 4.00
C ARG A 5 0.95 3.95 3.88
N TYR A 6 0.58 4.48 2.72
CA TYR A 6 0.46 5.90 2.47
C TYR A 6 -1.02 6.27 2.29
N CYS A 7 -1.50 7.26 3.01
CA CYS A 7 -2.81 7.87 2.84
C CYS A 7 -2.64 9.38 2.69
N GLY A 8 -2.99 9.92 1.53
CA GLY A 8 -2.81 11.33 1.25
C GLY A 8 -3.21 11.72 -0.17
N HIS A 9 -2.97 12.97 -0.52
CA HIS A 9 -3.28 13.46 -1.86
C HIS A 9 -2.24 13.02 -2.89
N GLY A 10 -2.72 12.54 -4.04
CA GLY A 10 -1.86 12.11 -5.14
C GLY A 10 -1.09 10.83 -4.84
N ASP A 11 -0.02 10.63 -5.54
CA ASP A 11 0.80 9.41 -5.51
C ASP A 11 1.91 9.39 -4.45
N GLY A 12 1.99 10.42 -3.61
CA GLY A 12 3.02 10.53 -2.57
C GLY A 12 4.34 11.16 -3.06
N GLY A 13 4.48 11.47 -4.34
CA GLY A 13 5.70 12.02 -4.93
C GLY A 13 6.17 13.37 -4.35
N LYS A 14 5.27 14.08 -3.64
CA LYS A 14 5.64 15.29 -2.90
C LYS A 14 6.49 15.02 -1.65
N TYR A 15 6.38 13.83 -1.08
CA TYR A 15 7.09 13.44 0.15
C TYR A 15 8.33 12.63 -0.14
N LEU A 16 8.29 11.83 -1.19
CA LEU A 16 9.39 11.00 -1.63
C LEU A 16 9.37 10.94 -3.15
N SER A 17 10.35 11.56 -3.77
CA SER A 17 10.47 11.56 -5.23
C SER A 17 10.74 10.14 -5.75
N GLY A 18 10.33 9.86 -7.00
CA GLY A 18 10.60 8.56 -7.59
C GLY A 18 12.09 8.24 -7.67
N GLU A 19 12.94 9.24 -7.89
CA GLU A 19 14.40 9.08 -7.94
C GLU A 19 15.01 8.72 -6.57
N GLU A 20 14.44 9.24 -5.49
CA GLU A 20 14.85 8.86 -4.13
C GLU A 20 14.33 7.47 -3.80
N LEU A 21 13.09 7.18 -4.16
CA LEU A 21 12.43 5.91 -3.89
C LEU A 21 13.19 4.73 -4.50
N GLN A 22 13.58 4.81 -5.76
CA GLN A 22 14.29 3.73 -6.46
C GLN A 22 15.68 3.42 -5.88
N LYS A 23 16.28 4.36 -5.12
CA LYS A 23 17.57 4.16 -4.44
C LYS A 23 17.43 3.40 -3.11
N LEU A 24 16.20 3.22 -2.65
CA LEU A 24 15.91 2.54 -1.40
C LEU A 24 15.73 1.03 -1.63
N ARG A 25 15.89 0.25 -0.56
CA ARG A 25 15.54 -1.19 -0.57
C ARG A 25 14.21 -1.37 0.13
N CYS A 26 13.18 -1.68 -0.64
CA CYS A 26 11.84 -1.95 -0.12
C CYS A 26 11.56 -3.46 -0.16
N ARG A 27 11.39 -4.09 1.01
CA ARG A 27 11.00 -5.51 1.12
C ARG A 27 9.57 -5.67 1.66
N SER A 28 8.81 -4.60 1.63
CA SER A 28 7.48 -4.52 2.21
C SER A 28 6.42 -4.48 1.13
N ALA A 29 5.23 -5.01 1.42
CA ALA A 29 4.05 -4.64 0.66
C ALA A 29 3.76 -3.16 0.88
N VAL A 30 3.34 -2.46 -0.17
CA VAL A 30 3.03 -1.03 -0.12
C VAL A 30 1.58 -0.81 -0.49
N ILE A 31 0.86 -0.02 0.31
CA ILE A 31 -0.53 0.36 0.08
C ILE A 31 -0.58 1.87 -0.12
N LEU A 32 -0.76 2.31 -1.36
CA LEU A 32 -0.81 3.72 -1.76
C LEU A 32 -2.25 4.16 -1.91
N MET A 33 -2.80 4.78 -0.87
CA MET A 33 -4.18 5.24 -0.83
C MET A 33 -4.31 6.72 -1.19
N GLY A 34 -3.71 7.11 -2.28
CA GLY A 34 -3.86 8.44 -2.88
C GLY A 34 -4.59 8.39 -4.22
N CYS A 35 -5.14 9.52 -4.64
CA CYS A 35 -5.77 9.65 -5.96
C CYS A 35 -4.78 9.34 -7.08
N SER A 36 -5.17 8.48 -8.02
CA SER A 36 -4.34 8.12 -9.19
C SER A 36 -2.93 7.60 -8.85
N SER A 37 -2.73 7.10 -7.63
CA SER A 37 -1.42 6.62 -7.17
C SER A 37 -0.90 5.41 -7.96
N GLY A 38 -1.81 4.64 -8.56
CA GLY A 38 -1.52 3.51 -9.44
C GLY A 38 -1.57 3.83 -10.93
N LEU A 39 -1.78 5.10 -11.30
CA LEU A 39 -1.89 5.48 -12.71
C LEU A 39 -0.56 5.32 -13.42
N LEU A 40 -0.58 4.50 -14.47
CA LEU A 40 0.53 4.37 -15.41
C LEU A 40 0.27 5.28 -16.63
N LYS A 41 1.24 6.10 -16.98
CA LYS A 41 1.19 7.05 -18.09
C LYS A 41 2.10 6.59 -19.23
N SER A 42 1.59 6.57 -20.45
CA SER A 42 2.41 6.38 -21.64
C SER A 42 3.15 7.68 -21.98
N LYS A 43 4.42 7.58 -22.34
CA LYS A 43 5.24 8.69 -22.85
C LYS A 43 5.63 8.41 -24.30
N GLY A 44 4.69 8.63 -25.22
CA GLY A 44 4.89 8.38 -26.65
C GLY A 44 5.08 6.89 -26.95
N TYR A 45 6.19 6.52 -27.57
CA TYR A 45 6.53 5.12 -27.92
C TYR A 45 7.20 4.33 -26.77
N LEU A 46 7.44 4.99 -25.63
CA LEU A 46 8.04 4.34 -24.47
C LEU A 46 7.00 3.54 -23.68
N ASP A 47 7.48 2.58 -22.91
CA ASP A 47 6.65 1.83 -21.98
C ASP A 47 5.92 2.76 -21.00
N VAL A 48 4.77 2.27 -20.53
CA VAL A 48 3.99 2.98 -19.51
C VAL A 48 4.78 3.05 -18.21
N PHE A 49 4.75 4.22 -17.56
CA PHE A 49 5.48 4.47 -16.34
C PHE A 49 4.63 5.24 -15.31
N GLY A 50 4.86 4.97 -14.03
CA GLY A 50 4.17 5.64 -12.93
C GLY A 50 4.86 5.39 -11.60
N THR A 51 4.35 5.97 -10.53
CA THR A 51 4.92 5.88 -9.19
C THR A 51 5.11 4.44 -8.72
N VAL A 52 4.20 3.54 -9.09
CA VAL A 52 4.29 2.10 -8.77
C VAL A 52 5.60 1.49 -9.26
N MET A 53 6.10 1.93 -10.44
CA MET A 53 7.33 1.39 -11.02
C MET A 53 8.57 1.72 -10.18
N TYR A 54 8.61 2.89 -9.55
CA TYR A 54 9.70 3.24 -8.63
C TYR A 54 9.74 2.33 -7.40
N TYR A 55 8.56 1.93 -6.88
CA TYR A 55 8.50 0.94 -5.80
C TYR A 55 9.04 -0.43 -6.23
N PHE A 56 8.75 -0.88 -7.45
CA PHE A 56 9.32 -2.12 -7.97
C PHE A 56 10.82 -2.02 -8.17
N LEU A 57 11.33 -0.90 -8.68
CA LEU A 57 12.77 -0.66 -8.78
C LEU A 57 13.45 -0.65 -7.41
N ALA A 58 12.75 -0.21 -6.37
CA ALA A 58 13.21 -0.30 -4.98
C ALA A 58 13.17 -1.73 -4.42
N GLY A 59 12.61 -2.71 -5.15
CA GLY A 59 12.48 -4.10 -4.73
C GLY A 59 11.20 -4.43 -3.95
N CYS A 60 10.19 -3.55 -4.00
CA CYS A 60 8.88 -3.80 -3.41
C CYS A 60 8.19 -4.96 -4.15
N PRO A 61 7.75 -6.02 -3.46
CA PRO A 61 7.16 -7.18 -4.13
C PRO A 61 5.71 -6.95 -4.57
N CYS A 62 5.00 -6.05 -3.90
CA CYS A 62 3.56 -5.83 -4.13
C CYS A 62 3.15 -4.40 -3.77
N VAL A 63 2.35 -3.78 -4.64
CA VAL A 63 1.80 -2.45 -4.45
C VAL A 63 0.29 -2.48 -4.69
N VAL A 64 -0.49 -1.99 -3.72
CA VAL A 64 -1.91 -1.68 -3.90
C VAL A 64 -2.05 -0.20 -4.15
N ALA A 65 -2.71 0.20 -5.22
CA ALA A 65 -2.81 1.60 -5.61
C ALA A 65 -4.09 1.88 -6.42
N ASN A 66 -4.47 3.15 -6.54
CA ASN A 66 -5.69 3.57 -7.23
C ASN A 66 -5.41 4.01 -8.66
N LEU A 67 -6.16 3.45 -9.63
CA LEU A 67 -6.00 3.76 -11.05
C LEU A 67 -6.41 5.19 -11.41
N TRP A 68 -7.41 5.75 -10.71
CA TRP A 68 -7.93 7.10 -10.96
C TRP A 68 -8.25 7.84 -9.66
N ASN A 69 -8.81 9.03 -9.81
CA ASN A 69 -9.17 9.86 -8.68
C ASN A 69 -10.36 9.28 -7.92
N VAL A 70 -10.23 9.24 -6.61
CA VAL A 70 -11.21 8.74 -5.66
C VAL A 70 -11.37 9.73 -4.52
N THR A 71 -12.48 9.64 -3.79
CA THR A 71 -12.71 10.50 -2.63
C THR A 71 -12.05 9.93 -1.39
N ASP A 72 -11.49 10.79 -0.54
CA ASP A 72 -10.80 10.42 0.70
C ASP A 72 -11.64 9.46 1.56
N ARG A 73 -12.94 9.75 1.68
CA ARG A 73 -13.86 8.95 2.49
C ARG A 73 -14.04 7.52 1.99
N GLU A 74 -14.07 7.32 0.68
CA GLU A 74 -14.22 5.99 0.08
C GLU A 74 -12.91 5.20 0.16
N ILE A 75 -11.78 5.87 -0.07
CA ILE A 75 -10.46 5.27 0.11
C ILE A 75 -10.23 4.81 1.55
N ASP A 76 -10.65 5.61 2.52
CA ASP A 76 -10.51 5.26 3.94
C ASP A 76 -11.30 4.00 4.29
N ARG A 77 -12.55 3.90 3.78
CA ARG A 77 -13.38 2.71 3.95
C ARG A 77 -12.74 1.48 3.32
N PHE A 78 -12.35 1.61 2.06
CA PHE A 78 -11.69 0.53 1.33
C PHE A 78 -10.42 0.07 2.05
N SER A 79 -9.55 1.00 2.39
CA SER A 79 -8.25 0.73 3.00
C SER A 79 -8.39 0.03 4.36
N LYS A 80 -9.38 0.46 5.17
CA LYS A 80 -9.69 -0.20 6.43
C LYS A 80 -10.19 -1.62 6.18
N SER A 81 -11.19 -1.77 5.31
CA SER A 81 -11.77 -3.07 4.99
C SER A 81 -10.73 -4.05 4.43
N LEU A 82 -9.84 -3.57 3.55
CA LEU A 82 -8.76 -4.39 2.98
C LEU A 82 -7.85 -4.97 4.06
N ILE A 83 -7.43 -4.13 4.99
CA ILE A 83 -6.52 -4.55 6.08
C ILE A 83 -7.26 -5.48 7.05
N ASP A 84 -8.48 -5.13 7.46
CA ASP A 84 -9.27 -5.91 8.41
C ASP A 84 -9.51 -7.32 7.84
N ILE A 85 -10.02 -7.43 6.62
CA ILE A 85 -10.28 -8.72 5.97
C ILE A 85 -9.00 -9.53 5.78
N TRP A 86 -7.90 -8.88 5.37
CA TRP A 86 -6.65 -9.59 5.12
C TRP A 86 -6.03 -10.14 6.41
N LEU A 87 -6.09 -9.38 7.50
CA LEU A 87 -5.59 -9.81 8.81
C LEU A 87 -6.46 -10.90 9.45
N GLU A 88 -7.76 -10.91 9.17
CA GLU A 88 -8.71 -11.91 9.66
C GLU A 88 -8.80 -13.14 8.76
N SER A 89 -8.21 -13.11 7.59
CA SER A 89 -8.27 -14.21 6.63
C SER A 89 -7.40 -15.40 7.06
N GLU A 90 -7.71 -16.58 6.53
CA GLU A 90 -6.96 -17.80 6.78
C GLU A 90 -5.51 -17.66 6.28
N ASN A 91 -4.62 -18.47 6.91
CA ASN A 91 -3.23 -18.55 6.46
C ASN A 91 -3.15 -18.94 4.99
N GLY A 92 -2.34 -18.19 4.24
CA GLY A 92 -2.16 -18.43 2.81
C GLY A 92 -3.10 -17.62 1.91
N THR A 93 -4.02 -16.81 2.46
CA THR A 93 -4.84 -15.89 1.65
C THR A 93 -3.99 -14.74 1.14
N SER A 94 -4.04 -14.48 -0.16
CA SER A 94 -3.27 -13.40 -0.75
C SER A 94 -3.99 -12.06 -0.63
N LEU A 95 -3.20 -10.97 -0.70
CA LEU A 95 -3.74 -9.61 -0.75
C LEU A 95 -4.65 -9.39 -1.97
N ALA A 96 -4.38 -10.09 -3.08
CA ALA A 96 -5.19 -10.02 -4.28
C ALA A 96 -6.56 -10.70 -4.10
N ASP A 97 -6.63 -11.79 -3.33
CA ASP A 97 -7.87 -12.55 -3.09
C ASP A 97 -8.88 -11.75 -2.24
N VAL A 98 -8.37 -10.94 -1.31
CA VAL A 98 -9.24 -10.13 -0.42
C VAL A 98 -9.69 -8.82 -1.07
N LEU A 99 -9.02 -8.38 -2.13
CA LEU A 99 -9.31 -7.10 -2.79
C LEU A 99 -10.77 -6.97 -3.26
N PRO A 100 -11.38 -7.95 -3.95
CA PRO A 100 -12.76 -7.86 -4.38
C PRO A 100 -13.74 -7.62 -3.22
N LYS A 101 -13.56 -8.35 -2.12
CA LYS A 101 -14.39 -8.21 -0.92
C LYS A 101 -14.20 -6.84 -0.24
N ALA A 102 -12.96 -6.36 -0.18
CA ALA A 102 -12.68 -5.04 0.40
C ALA A 102 -13.33 -3.90 -0.38
N ARG A 103 -13.52 -4.04 -1.70
CA ARG A 103 -14.19 -3.06 -2.56
C ARG A 103 -15.65 -2.84 -2.18
N GLU A 104 -16.33 -3.86 -1.63
CA GLU A 104 -17.73 -3.79 -1.21
C GLU A 104 -17.96 -2.75 -0.08
N ALA A 105 -16.91 -2.35 0.63
CA ALA A 105 -17.00 -1.27 1.61
C ALA A 105 -17.21 0.12 1.00
N CYS A 106 -16.95 0.27 -0.30
CA CYS A 106 -17.18 1.50 -1.04
C CYS A 106 -18.67 1.65 -1.40
N ARG A 107 -19.23 2.85 -1.21
CA ARG A 107 -20.62 3.15 -1.60
C ARG A 107 -20.78 3.20 -3.12
N LEU A 108 -19.79 3.74 -3.82
CA LEU A 108 -19.76 3.83 -5.28
C LEU A 108 -18.87 2.70 -5.83
N LEU A 109 -19.38 1.46 -5.75
CA LEU A 109 -18.63 0.25 -6.08
C LEU A 109 -17.98 0.32 -7.47
N ASN A 110 -18.74 0.72 -8.48
CA ASN A 110 -18.26 0.73 -9.87
C ASN A 110 -17.35 1.93 -10.20
N LEU A 111 -17.34 2.95 -9.38
CA LEU A 111 -16.55 4.15 -9.62
C LEU A 111 -15.32 4.20 -8.70
N THR A 112 -15.55 4.19 -7.39
CA THR A 112 -14.46 4.30 -6.40
C THR A 112 -13.98 2.93 -5.95
N GLY A 113 -14.86 1.95 -5.81
CA GLY A 113 -14.50 0.59 -5.44
C GLY A 113 -13.69 -0.15 -6.52
N SER A 114 -13.84 0.23 -7.79
CA SER A 114 -13.06 -0.36 -8.89
C SER A 114 -11.69 0.27 -9.10
N ALA A 115 -11.41 1.41 -8.47
CA ALA A 115 -10.13 2.10 -8.63
C ALA A 115 -8.93 1.35 -8.02
N PRO A 116 -9.03 0.72 -6.83
CA PRO A 116 -7.90 0.01 -6.24
C PRO A 116 -7.55 -1.26 -7.03
N VAL A 117 -6.27 -1.43 -7.29
CA VAL A 117 -5.69 -2.62 -7.94
C VAL A 117 -4.43 -3.07 -7.22
N VAL A 118 -4.08 -4.35 -7.41
CA VAL A 118 -2.83 -4.93 -6.92
C VAL A 118 -1.87 -5.06 -8.09
N TYR A 119 -0.67 -4.54 -7.91
CA TYR A 119 0.47 -4.72 -8.81
C TYR A 119 1.51 -5.62 -8.15
N GLY A 120 2.11 -6.52 -8.92
CA GLY A 120 3.22 -7.36 -8.48
C GLY A 120 2.82 -8.76 -8.05
N LEU A 121 3.53 -9.32 -7.08
CA LEU A 121 3.37 -10.70 -6.65
C LEU A 121 2.19 -10.87 -5.70
N PRO A 122 1.47 -12.01 -5.74
CA PRO A 122 0.44 -12.32 -4.75
C PRO A 122 1.11 -12.61 -3.40
N LEU A 123 1.10 -11.63 -2.49
CA LEU A 123 1.64 -11.79 -1.15
C LEU A 123 0.62 -12.45 -0.24
N HIS A 124 1.01 -13.57 0.36
CA HIS A 124 0.19 -14.31 1.30
C HIS A 124 0.48 -13.91 2.74
N PHE A 125 -0.57 -13.78 3.53
CA PHE A 125 -0.46 -13.56 4.95
C PHE A 125 -0.33 -14.91 5.68
N HIS A 126 0.65 -15.00 6.57
CA HIS A 126 0.80 -16.13 7.47
C HIS A 126 0.77 -15.61 8.91
N HIS A 127 -0.19 -16.08 9.68
CA HIS A 127 -0.21 -15.80 11.12
C HIS A 127 1.02 -16.44 11.77
N PRO A 128 1.83 -15.68 12.51
CA PRO A 128 2.91 -16.28 13.27
C PRO A 128 2.32 -17.23 14.30
N THR A 129 2.77 -18.48 14.30
CA THR A 129 2.34 -19.52 15.25
C THR A 129 2.75 -19.23 16.68
N SER A 130 3.66 -18.28 16.89
CA SER A 130 4.04 -17.75 18.19
C SER A 130 4.41 -16.29 18.06
N TRP A 131 3.83 -15.43 18.89
CA TRP A 131 4.26 -14.05 19.05
C TRP A 131 5.59 -14.04 19.81
N VAL A 132 6.71 -14.18 19.12
CA VAL A 132 8.00 -13.89 19.71
C VAL A 132 8.15 -12.37 19.71
N PHE A 133 7.89 -11.76 20.85
CA PHE A 133 8.27 -10.38 21.12
C PHE A 133 9.80 -10.31 21.20
N SER A 134 10.49 -10.26 20.08
CA SER A 134 11.85 -9.81 20.01
C SER A 134 11.81 -8.30 19.91
N GLY A 135 12.31 -7.66 20.98
CA GLY A 135 12.18 -6.23 21.25
C GLY A 135 12.42 -5.30 20.06
N SER A 136 11.68 -4.21 20.07
CA SER A 136 11.82 -2.98 19.28
C SER A 136 11.10 -2.87 17.93
N TYR A 137 10.04 -3.61 17.68
CA TYR A 137 9.14 -3.27 16.58
C TYR A 137 7.77 -2.91 17.14
N CYS A 138 7.49 -1.64 17.14
CA CYS A 138 6.20 -1.10 17.55
C CYS A 138 5.13 -1.55 16.55
N PHE A 139 4.47 -2.65 16.84
CA PHE A 139 3.15 -2.94 16.29
C PHE A 139 2.20 -1.97 16.98
N LEU A 140 1.99 -0.81 16.40
CA LEU A 140 0.93 0.07 16.84
C LEU A 140 -0.39 -0.67 16.65
N PRO A 141 -1.20 -0.79 17.71
CA PRO A 141 -2.59 -1.18 17.57
C PRO A 141 -3.34 0.00 16.94
N LEU A 142 -3.32 0.10 15.62
CA LEU A 142 -4.00 1.14 14.82
C LEU A 142 -5.52 0.94 14.75
N LEU A 143 -6.09 0.07 15.59
CA LEU A 143 -7.47 -0.37 15.46
C LEU A 143 -8.49 0.40 16.32
N LYS A 144 -8.12 1.46 17.03
CA LYS A 144 -9.12 2.14 17.92
C LYS A 144 -9.15 3.66 17.90
N THR A 145 -8.53 4.35 16.97
CA THR A 145 -8.67 5.81 16.87
C THR A 145 -9.39 6.21 15.60
N PRO A 146 -10.43 7.09 15.70
CA PRO A 146 -11.07 7.65 14.52
C PRO A 146 -10.02 8.41 13.71
N MET A 147 -9.96 8.11 12.41
CA MET A 147 -9.03 8.74 11.46
C MET A 147 -9.32 10.25 11.37
N ARG A 148 -8.79 11.04 12.28
CA ARG A 148 -8.53 12.46 12.04
C ARG A 148 -7.21 12.52 11.27
N LYS A 149 -7.18 13.37 10.22
CA LYS A 149 -6.02 13.73 9.38
C LYS A 149 -4.68 13.66 10.17
N GLN A 150 -4.15 12.49 10.39
CA GLN A 150 -2.83 12.29 10.92
C GLN A 150 -1.98 11.83 9.74
N THR A 151 -1.15 12.73 9.28
CA THR A 151 0.06 12.39 8.54
C THR A 151 0.73 11.28 9.32
N ILE A 152 0.66 10.04 8.81
CA ILE A 152 1.46 8.97 9.38
C ILE A 152 2.88 9.35 9.03
N GLU A 153 3.64 9.83 10.02
CA GLU A 153 5.08 9.92 9.90
C GLU A 153 5.58 8.51 9.58
N ILE A 154 5.85 8.30 8.30
CA ILE A 154 6.64 7.16 7.87
C ILE A 154 8.00 7.39 8.51
N LYS A 155 8.32 6.70 9.59
CA LYS A 155 9.70 6.60 10.07
C LYS A 155 10.47 5.78 9.03
N LEU A 156 10.87 6.44 7.96
CA LEU A 156 11.60 5.91 6.81
C LEU A 156 12.87 5.17 7.22
N ASN A 157 13.43 5.50 8.39
CA ASN A 157 14.73 4.98 8.86
C ASN A 157 14.77 3.46 9.11
N HIS A 158 13.61 2.79 9.24
CA HIS A 158 13.57 1.35 9.49
C HIS A 158 12.95 0.52 8.36
N MET A 159 12.35 1.15 7.36
CA MET A 159 11.67 0.45 6.25
C MET A 159 12.51 0.38 4.99
N PHE A 160 13.46 1.28 4.84
CA PHE A 160 14.33 1.36 3.69
C PHE A 160 15.78 1.31 4.15
N VAL A 161 16.51 0.31 3.67
CA VAL A 161 17.96 0.21 3.87
C VAL A 161 18.61 0.85 2.65
N PRO A 162 19.54 1.82 2.79
CA PRO A 162 20.29 2.34 1.66
C PRO A 162 21.00 1.19 0.95
N SER A 163 20.94 1.15 -0.37
CA SER A 163 21.73 0.20 -1.14
C SER A 163 23.21 0.62 -1.06
N GLY A 164 23.94 0.08 -0.08
CA GLY A 164 25.40 0.13 -0.08
C GLY A 164 25.94 -0.54 -1.36
N ARG A 165 26.92 0.10 -1.97
CA ARG A 165 27.68 -0.42 -3.13
C ARG A 165 28.38 -1.71 -2.78
#